data_0b17dccea0c6977210ef1ac2d3bcc240
#
_entry.id   0b17dccea0c6977210ef1ac2d3bcc240
#
_cell.length_a   1.000
_cell.length_b   1.000
_cell.length_c   1.000
_cell.angle_alpha   90.00
_cell.angle_beta   90.00
_cell.angle_gamma   90.00
#
_symmetry.space_group_name_H-M   'P 1'
#
loop_
_entity.id
_entity.type
_entity.pdbx_description
1 polymer ?
#
loop_
_entity_poly.entity_id
_entity_poly.type
_entity_poly.pdbx_seq_one_letter_code
_entity_poly.pdbx_strand_id
1 'polypeptide(L)'
;MNHSAWRHPLLLPLLAGLLLRLAAALYGGGYLMHDDHFLVVEAAASWADGEDYNNWLPWNQKGTPKAHPANFAYVGSQYLLFELFKLTGPSHPSDQALVLRILHGLYSLATIALGHLIARALAPTRKHTATAVAWLLAASGLWPLLSVHQLVEMACVPPLMMGFWGLVRSRQLRWQDILIAGIGIGIATGIRFQCGVIGVALVPVLLAQRQWQALVGVGVTALGTFSLMQAPDLYVWGEPFVQLRGYIGYNSTHAGNYPKGPWYQYLLTLLGILLPPASLMLLWGAFHRGRSAPGNWWRVVVPIAGFLIFHSAYINKQERFILPVVPALITVGLIGWHNWRERSQWWARHRKLEGGLWATFWIISTAVVAASIPYSGKHSRVKAMEFLYGQKVETFAVVQVDSGSMPPQFYSGTWKSYHIDNRRDQQRPPLQVAASWCASPPQFILFQGDRHLGEAVGQYKAAMPGLRYVTTIAPSRTDRWIHALNPINSVERVMIYATEDALPCP
;
A
#
# COMPACT_ATOMS: atom_id res chain seq x y z
N MET A 1 -26.49 -12.15 30.96
CA MET A 1 -25.64 -11.57 29.93
C MET A 1 -26.37 -10.36 29.34
N ASN A 2 -25.79 -9.16 29.50
CA ASN A 2 -26.44 -7.89 29.14
C ASN A 2 -26.65 -7.79 27.64
N HIS A 3 -27.88 -7.90 27.14
CA HIS A 3 -28.27 -7.75 25.73
C HIS A 3 -28.01 -6.36 25.14
N SER A 4 -27.46 -5.40 25.90
CA SER A 4 -27.18 -4.03 25.45
C SER A 4 -25.88 -3.91 24.65
N ALA A 5 -24.90 -4.81 24.80
CA ALA A 5 -23.62 -4.75 24.11
C ALA A 5 -23.74 -4.91 22.57
N TRP A 6 -24.70 -5.74 22.11
CA TRP A 6 -24.95 -5.97 20.68
C TRP A 6 -25.61 -4.80 19.95
N ARG A 7 -26.05 -3.77 20.69
CA ARG A 7 -26.68 -2.57 20.11
C ARG A 7 -25.71 -1.41 19.84
N HIS A 8 -24.39 -1.63 20.05
CA HIS A 8 -23.41 -0.56 19.76
C HIS A 8 -23.29 -0.36 18.24
N PRO A 9 -23.56 0.86 17.71
CA PRO A 9 -23.68 1.12 16.26
C PRO A 9 -22.38 0.89 15.46
N LEU A 10 -21.24 0.79 16.14
CA LEU A 10 -19.95 0.51 15.53
C LEU A 10 -19.62 -0.99 15.47
N LEU A 11 -20.24 -1.84 16.29
CA LEU A 11 -19.85 -3.24 16.42
C LEU A 11 -20.01 -4.02 15.13
N LEU A 12 -21.18 -3.92 14.48
CA LEU A 12 -21.43 -4.63 13.22
C LEU A 12 -20.50 -4.21 12.09
N PRO A 13 -20.26 -2.90 11.81
CA PRO A 13 -19.24 -2.49 10.85
C PRO A 13 -17.84 -3.01 11.15
N LEU A 14 -17.42 -3.04 12.42
CA LEU A 14 -16.11 -3.59 12.82
C LEU A 14 -16.04 -5.10 12.58
N LEU A 15 -17.08 -5.85 12.95
CA LEU A 15 -17.13 -7.30 12.70
C LEU A 15 -17.12 -7.60 11.19
N ALA A 16 -17.93 -6.90 10.40
CA ALA A 16 -17.90 -7.05 8.95
C ALA A 16 -16.55 -6.69 8.36
N GLY A 17 -15.95 -5.57 8.82
CA GLY A 17 -14.61 -5.15 8.42
C GLY A 17 -13.54 -6.18 8.78
N LEU A 18 -13.61 -6.78 9.95
CA LEU A 18 -12.72 -7.86 10.39
C LEU A 18 -12.88 -9.10 9.50
N LEU A 19 -14.10 -9.58 9.29
CA LEU A 19 -14.35 -10.77 8.48
C LEU A 19 -13.88 -10.59 7.03
N LEU A 20 -14.15 -9.43 6.42
CA LEU A 20 -13.70 -9.15 5.05
C LEU A 20 -12.18 -9.07 4.94
N ARG A 21 -11.48 -8.49 5.93
CA ARG A 21 -10.03 -8.43 5.96
C ARG A 21 -9.40 -9.79 6.22
N LEU A 22 -9.96 -10.58 7.12
CA LEU A 22 -9.53 -11.96 7.32
C LEU A 22 -9.72 -12.78 6.05
N ALA A 23 -10.86 -12.65 5.36
CA ALA A 23 -11.08 -13.30 4.08
C ALA A 23 -10.05 -12.85 3.04
N ALA A 24 -9.78 -11.54 2.92
CA ALA A 24 -8.77 -11.01 1.99
C ALA A 24 -7.34 -11.49 2.35
N ALA A 25 -7.00 -11.62 3.63
CA ALA A 25 -5.71 -12.15 4.06
C ALA A 25 -5.55 -13.65 3.76
N LEU A 26 -6.61 -14.44 3.97
CA LEU A 26 -6.59 -15.89 3.81
C LEU A 26 -6.66 -16.33 2.34
N TYR A 27 -7.53 -15.70 1.54
CA TYR A 27 -7.76 -16.07 0.14
C TYR A 27 -6.94 -15.25 -0.85
N GLY A 28 -6.42 -14.08 -0.44
CA GLY A 28 -5.47 -13.28 -1.20
C GLY A 28 -4.05 -13.85 -1.11
N GLY A 29 -3.19 -13.44 -2.04
CA GLY A 29 -1.79 -13.88 -2.04
C GLY A 29 -0.89 -12.93 -2.81
N GLY A 30 0.41 -13.18 -2.76
CA GLY A 30 1.41 -12.38 -3.42
C GLY A 30 1.50 -10.95 -2.89
N TYR A 31 1.77 -9.99 -3.78
CA TYR A 31 1.92 -8.59 -3.44
C TYR A 31 1.20 -7.70 -4.47
N LEU A 32 0.81 -6.49 -4.04
CA LEU A 32 0.10 -5.55 -4.92
C LEU A 32 1.06 -4.71 -5.75
N MET A 33 2.03 -4.08 -5.10
CA MET A 33 2.96 -3.14 -5.70
C MET A 33 4.40 -3.61 -5.55
N HIS A 34 5.26 -3.19 -6.48
CA HIS A 34 6.68 -3.51 -6.43
C HIS A 34 7.33 -2.98 -5.16
N ASP A 35 7.14 -1.68 -4.89
CA ASP A 35 7.83 -0.99 -3.80
C ASP A 35 7.50 -1.59 -2.43
N ASP A 36 6.22 -1.89 -2.17
CA ASP A 36 5.79 -2.37 -0.86
C ASP A 36 6.32 -3.77 -0.54
N HIS A 37 6.54 -4.58 -1.57
CA HIS A 37 7.15 -5.89 -1.40
C HIS A 37 8.66 -5.77 -1.27
N PHE A 38 9.33 -5.26 -2.32
CA PHE A 38 10.79 -5.24 -2.39
C PHE A 38 11.42 -4.22 -1.43
N LEU A 39 10.78 -3.05 -1.24
CA LEU A 39 11.35 -2.00 -0.39
C LEU A 39 10.92 -2.11 1.08
N VAL A 40 9.97 -2.97 1.41
CA VAL A 40 9.48 -3.14 2.79
C VAL A 40 9.66 -4.57 3.25
N VAL A 41 8.96 -5.53 2.63
CA VAL A 41 8.94 -6.92 3.11
C VAL A 41 10.28 -7.60 2.90
N GLU A 42 10.84 -7.56 1.68
CA GLU A 42 12.12 -8.20 1.38
C GLU A 42 13.29 -7.54 2.09
N ALA A 43 13.32 -6.20 2.16
CA ALA A 43 14.35 -5.50 2.91
C ALA A 43 14.34 -5.95 4.38
N ALA A 44 13.16 -5.92 5.02
CA ALA A 44 13.02 -6.29 6.43
C ALA A 44 13.36 -7.77 6.68
N ALA A 45 12.88 -8.67 5.82
CA ALA A 45 13.15 -10.10 5.95
C ALA A 45 14.63 -10.43 5.76
N SER A 46 15.28 -9.84 4.73
CA SER A 46 16.71 -10.05 4.51
C SER A 46 17.56 -9.56 5.68
N TRP A 47 17.23 -8.39 6.25
CA TRP A 47 17.95 -7.90 7.44
C TRP A 47 17.75 -8.80 8.65
N ALA A 48 16.55 -9.34 8.83
CA ALA A 48 16.32 -10.32 9.88
C ALA A 48 17.20 -11.56 9.69
N ASP A 49 17.37 -12.04 8.47
CA ASP A 49 18.24 -13.18 8.17
C ASP A 49 19.75 -12.85 8.19
N GLY A 50 20.13 -11.63 8.55
CA GLY A 50 21.52 -11.18 8.60
C GLY A 50 22.10 -10.79 7.25
N GLU A 51 21.23 -10.64 6.25
CA GLU A 51 21.58 -10.28 4.88
C GLU A 51 21.10 -8.85 4.54
N ASP A 52 21.51 -8.33 3.42
CA ASP A 52 21.05 -7.04 2.87
C ASP A 52 20.96 -7.18 1.35
N TYR A 53 19.91 -7.85 0.89
CA TYR A 53 19.80 -8.33 -0.49
C TYR A 53 19.94 -7.24 -1.55
N ASN A 54 19.63 -5.99 -1.21
CA ASN A 54 19.69 -4.84 -2.11
C ASN A 54 20.76 -3.82 -1.76
N ASN A 55 21.65 -4.14 -0.81
CA ASN A 55 22.78 -3.29 -0.34
C ASN A 55 22.32 -1.88 0.10
N TRP A 56 21.27 -1.79 0.92
CA TRP A 56 20.77 -0.51 1.41
C TRP A 56 21.49 -0.01 2.66
N LEU A 57 22.07 -0.94 3.42
CA LEU A 57 22.79 -0.58 4.63
C LEU A 57 24.17 -0.02 4.26
N PRO A 58 24.62 1.09 4.86
CA PRO A 58 25.83 1.79 4.44
C PRO A 58 27.10 0.94 4.48
N TRP A 59 27.18 0.00 5.42
CA TRP A 59 28.33 -0.90 5.55
C TRP A 59 28.43 -1.98 4.47
N ASN A 60 27.36 -2.21 3.72
CA ASN A 60 27.31 -3.15 2.59
C ASN A 60 27.52 -2.46 1.23
N GLN A 61 27.43 -1.13 1.19
CA GLN A 61 27.59 -0.37 -0.05
C GLN A 61 29.05 -0.18 -0.42
N LYS A 62 29.36 -0.34 -1.70
CA LYS A 62 30.69 -0.04 -2.24
C LYS A 62 30.81 1.46 -2.56
N GLY A 63 31.90 2.11 -2.13
CA GLY A 63 32.15 3.54 -2.33
C GLY A 63 31.43 4.43 -1.32
N THR A 64 31.05 5.65 -1.70
CA THR A 64 30.31 6.57 -0.81
C THR A 64 28.87 6.09 -0.62
N PRO A 65 28.47 5.73 0.60
CA PRO A 65 27.13 5.23 0.85
C PRO A 65 26.04 6.27 0.52
N LYS A 66 24.95 5.81 -0.10
CA LYS A 66 23.80 6.64 -0.46
C LYS A 66 22.54 6.12 0.24
N ALA A 67 21.81 7.05 0.85
CA ALA A 67 20.54 6.70 1.48
C ALA A 67 19.51 6.25 0.45
N HIS A 68 18.82 5.16 0.75
CA HIS A 68 17.67 4.73 -0.04
C HIS A 68 16.44 5.60 0.32
N PRO A 69 15.57 5.96 -0.64
CA PRO A 69 14.44 6.86 -0.39
C PRO A 69 13.25 6.19 0.33
N ALA A 70 13.49 5.27 1.26
CA ALA A 70 12.47 4.62 2.10
C ALA A 70 12.66 5.02 3.56
N ASN A 71 11.57 5.09 4.32
CA ASN A 71 11.64 5.33 5.77
C ASN A 71 11.93 4.03 6.52
N PHE A 72 13.04 3.98 7.23
CA PHE A 72 13.46 2.80 7.99
C PHE A 72 12.59 2.51 9.22
N ALA A 73 11.82 3.46 9.74
CA ALA A 73 10.95 3.17 10.88
C ALA A 73 9.85 2.16 10.52
N TYR A 74 9.24 2.28 9.32
CA TYR A 74 8.23 1.31 8.88
C TYR A 74 8.87 -0.01 8.46
N VAL A 75 9.96 0.01 7.70
CA VAL A 75 10.75 -1.20 7.36
C VAL A 75 11.24 -1.88 8.63
N GLY A 76 11.77 -1.13 9.60
CA GLY A 76 12.21 -1.62 10.90
C GLY A 76 11.09 -2.26 11.73
N SER A 77 9.86 -1.76 11.62
CA SER A 77 8.71 -2.42 12.28
C SER A 77 8.43 -3.82 11.69
N GLN A 78 8.59 -3.99 10.38
CA GLN A 78 8.50 -5.30 9.73
C GLN A 78 9.69 -6.19 10.10
N TYR A 79 10.90 -5.63 10.16
CA TYR A 79 12.08 -6.33 10.65
C TYR A 79 11.87 -6.93 12.04
N LEU A 80 11.32 -6.16 12.99
CA LEU A 80 11.01 -6.66 14.33
C LEU A 80 9.98 -7.79 14.30
N LEU A 81 9.02 -7.78 13.38
CA LEU A 81 8.07 -8.88 13.22
C LEU A 81 8.78 -10.14 12.69
N PHE A 82 9.71 -10.02 11.75
CA PHE A 82 10.50 -11.15 11.27
C PHE A 82 11.42 -11.71 12.36
N GLU A 83 12.05 -10.87 13.18
CA GLU A 83 12.78 -11.33 14.35
C GLU A 83 11.88 -12.10 15.35
N LEU A 84 10.66 -11.62 15.56
CA LEU A 84 9.67 -12.32 16.38
C LEU A 84 9.27 -13.68 15.77
N PHE A 85 9.12 -13.77 14.45
CA PHE A 85 8.82 -15.04 13.77
C PHE A 85 9.91 -16.09 13.98
N LYS A 86 11.18 -15.71 14.04
CA LYS A 86 12.28 -16.64 14.36
C LYS A 86 12.15 -17.26 15.75
N LEU A 87 11.57 -16.52 16.70
CA LEU A 87 11.44 -16.99 18.09
C LEU A 87 10.24 -17.93 18.26
N THR A 88 9.10 -17.61 17.63
CA THR A 88 7.82 -18.26 17.96
C THR A 88 6.90 -18.46 16.75
N GLY A 89 7.31 -17.95 15.59
CA GLY A 89 6.44 -17.81 14.43
C GLY A 89 6.63 -18.87 13.35
N PRO A 90 5.96 -18.67 12.22
CA PRO A 90 6.05 -19.55 11.07
C PRO A 90 7.43 -19.46 10.41
N SER A 91 7.97 -20.61 9.98
CA SER A 91 9.23 -20.68 9.24
C SER A 91 9.03 -20.58 7.72
N HIS A 92 7.86 -20.99 7.21
CA HIS A 92 7.58 -20.94 5.78
C HIS A 92 7.27 -19.52 5.32
N PRO A 93 7.91 -18.99 4.25
CA PRO A 93 7.72 -17.59 3.82
C PRO A 93 6.26 -17.21 3.52
N SER A 94 5.48 -18.12 2.93
CA SER A 94 4.05 -17.85 2.65
C SER A 94 3.21 -17.73 3.91
N ASP A 95 3.54 -18.47 4.97
CA ASP A 95 2.87 -18.36 6.27
C ASP A 95 3.25 -17.06 6.97
N GLN A 96 4.52 -16.64 6.87
CA GLN A 96 4.97 -15.33 7.34
C GLN A 96 4.20 -14.20 6.61
N ALA A 97 4.09 -14.28 5.28
CA ALA A 97 3.31 -13.33 4.49
C ALA A 97 1.83 -13.31 4.89
N LEU A 98 1.24 -14.47 5.22
CA LEU A 98 -0.13 -14.56 5.73
C LEU A 98 -0.29 -13.85 7.07
N VAL A 99 0.62 -14.10 8.01
CA VAL A 99 0.59 -13.43 9.33
C VAL A 99 0.74 -11.92 9.18
N LEU A 100 1.66 -11.45 8.33
CA LEU A 100 1.81 -10.02 8.04
C LEU A 100 0.50 -9.42 7.50
N ARG A 101 -0.19 -10.11 6.57
CA ARG A 101 -1.50 -9.65 6.05
C ARG A 101 -2.56 -9.59 7.12
N ILE A 102 -2.62 -10.58 8.02
CA ILE A 102 -3.57 -10.60 9.13
C ILE A 102 -3.30 -9.42 10.08
N LEU A 103 -2.04 -9.22 10.48
CA LEU A 103 -1.66 -8.13 11.38
C LEU A 103 -1.97 -6.76 10.77
N HIS A 104 -1.67 -6.57 9.48
CA HIS A 104 -1.99 -5.32 8.80
C HIS A 104 -3.50 -5.11 8.67
N GLY A 105 -4.26 -6.18 8.41
CA GLY A 105 -5.73 -6.17 8.42
C GLY A 105 -6.30 -5.76 9.76
N LEU A 106 -5.81 -6.33 10.86
CA LEU A 106 -6.21 -5.97 12.24
C LEU A 106 -5.89 -4.50 12.56
N TYR A 107 -4.66 -4.06 12.23
CA TYR A 107 -4.23 -2.67 12.38
C TYR A 107 -5.17 -1.70 11.64
N SER A 108 -5.57 -2.05 10.43
CA SER A 108 -6.44 -1.21 9.60
C SER A 108 -7.86 -1.03 10.16
N LEU A 109 -8.34 -1.88 11.08
CA LEU A 109 -9.64 -1.73 11.75
C LEU A 109 -9.73 -0.40 12.53
N ALA A 110 -8.60 0.13 12.97
CA ALA A 110 -8.55 1.44 13.61
C ALA A 110 -9.08 2.54 12.69
N THR A 111 -8.91 2.43 11.37
CA THR A 111 -9.47 3.38 10.38
C THR A 111 -10.98 3.43 10.44
N ILE A 112 -11.66 2.28 10.60
CA ILE A 112 -13.13 2.19 10.70
C ILE A 112 -13.61 2.90 11.98
N ALA A 113 -12.96 2.58 13.11
CA ALA A 113 -13.29 3.17 14.40
C ALA A 113 -13.06 4.70 14.41
N LEU A 114 -11.91 5.15 13.89
CA LEU A 114 -11.56 6.57 13.83
C LEU A 114 -12.47 7.34 12.86
N GLY A 115 -12.83 6.78 11.71
CA GLY A 115 -13.82 7.38 10.80
C GLY A 115 -15.18 7.58 11.46
N HIS A 116 -15.66 6.56 12.23
CA HIS A 116 -16.86 6.69 13.03
C HIS A 116 -16.74 7.81 14.07
N LEU A 117 -15.62 7.88 14.80
CA LEU A 117 -15.38 8.89 15.83
C LEU A 117 -15.30 10.30 15.24
N ILE A 118 -14.62 10.47 14.09
CA ILE A 118 -14.57 11.75 13.36
C ILE A 118 -15.99 12.17 12.94
N ALA A 119 -16.76 11.24 12.39
CA ALA A 119 -18.13 11.53 11.97
C ALA A 119 -19.03 11.91 13.18
N ARG A 120 -18.86 11.24 14.33
CA ARG A 120 -19.54 11.60 15.58
C ARG A 120 -19.16 13.01 16.08
N ALA A 121 -17.89 13.38 15.95
CA ALA A 121 -17.41 14.71 16.36
C ALA A 121 -17.91 15.82 15.42
N LEU A 122 -17.94 15.57 14.11
CA LEU A 122 -18.38 16.57 13.11
C LEU A 122 -19.91 16.65 12.96
N ALA A 123 -20.65 15.58 13.26
CA ALA A 123 -22.10 15.50 13.14
C ALA A 123 -22.73 14.82 14.37
N PRO A 124 -22.64 15.42 15.58
CA PRO A 124 -23.01 14.76 16.84
C PRO A 124 -24.49 14.38 16.92
N THR A 125 -25.36 15.13 16.25
CA THR A 125 -26.82 14.87 16.23
C THR A 125 -27.21 13.75 15.27
N ARG A 126 -26.29 13.26 14.43
CA ARG A 126 -26.56 12.30 13.35
C ARG A 126 -25.82 10.98 13.55
N LYS A 127 -26.24 10.21 14.54
CA LYS A 127 -25.62 8.91 14.86
C LYS A 127 -25.58 7.94 13.67
N HIS A 128 -26.63 7.93 12.83
CA HIS A 128 -26.73 7.09 11.64
C HIS A 128 -25.64 7.42 10.58
N THR A 129 -25.26 8.68 10.43
CA THR A 129 -24.18 9.09 9.50
C THR A 129 -22.84 8.49 9.94
N ALA A 130 -22.53 8.49 11.24
CA ALA A 130 -21.30 7.90 11.72
C ALA A 130 -21.24 6.38 11.49
N THR A 131 -22.38 5.70 11.68
CA THR A 131 -22.49 4.26 11.36
C THR A 131 -22.35 3.99 9.87
N ALA A 132 -22.94 4.83 9.01
CA ALA A 132 -22.81 4.70 7.56
C ALA A 132 -21.35 4.93 7.08
N VAL A 133 -20.61 5.89 7.68
CA VAL A 133 -19.16 6.06 7.46
C VAL A 133 -18.41 4.77 7.82
N ALA A 134 -18.71 4.19 8.99
CA ALA A 134 -18.07 2.94 9.41
C ALA A 134 -18.33 1.80 8.42
N TRP A 135 -19.55 1.66 7.89
CA TRP A 135 -19.86 0.66 6.86
C TRP A 135 -19.10 0.90 5.55
N LEU A 136 -19.00 2.15 5.07
CA LEU A 136 -18.21 2.46 3.89
C LEU A 136 -16.75 2.08 4.08
N LEU A 137 -16.13 2.43 5.21
CA LEU A 137 -14.74 2.10 5.51
C LEU A 137 -14.51 0.60 5.77
N ALA A 138 -15.54 -0.12 6.21
CA ALA A 138 -15.47 -1.55 6.47
C ALA A 138 -15.55 -2.39 5.21
N ALA A 139 -16.49 -2.08 4.30
CA ALA A 139 -16.97 -3.01 3.29
C ALA A 139 -17.06 -2.43 1.88
N SER A 140 -16.54 -1.21 1.60
CA SER A 140 -16.67 -0.65 0.26
C SER A 140 -15.45 -0.94 -0.63
N GLY A 141 -15.74 -1.32 -1.87
CA GLY A 141 -14.76 -1.40 -2.95
C GLY A 141 -13.52 -2.22 -2.64
N LEU A 142 -12.37 -1.63 -2.85
CA LEU A 142 -11.06 -2.29 -2.69
C LEU A 142 -10.50 -2.21 -1.26
N TRP A 143 -11.21 -1.57 -0.29
CA TRP A 143 -10.67 -1.37 1.06
C TRP A 143 -10.27 -2.66 1.78
N PRO A 144 -11.05 -3.76 1.75
CA PRO A 144 -10.63 -5.01 2.39
C PRO A 144 -9.31 -5.54 1.82
N LEU A 145 -9.14 -5.52 0.50
CA LEU A 145 -7.91 -5.95 -0.17
C LEU A 145 -6.72 -5.04 0.17
N LEU A 146 -6.86 -3.72 -0.02
CA LEU A 146 -5.78 -2.76 0.24
C LEU A 146 -5.32 -2.78 1.70
N SER A 147 -6.26 -3.04 2.62
CA SER A 147 -6.02 -3.02 4.07
C SER A 147 -5.17 -4.18 4.59
N VAL A 148 -4.92 -5.22 3.82
CA VAL A 148 -4.14 -6.39 4.27
C VAL A 148 -2.73 -6.43 3.69
N HIS A 149 -2.42 -5.58 2.73
CA HIS A 149 -1.08 -5.50 2.14
C HIS A 149 -0.24 -4.40 2.80
N GLN A 150 1.09 -4.60 2.84
CA GLN A 150 2.07 -3.73 3.49
C GLN A 150 2.33 -2.41 2.74
N LEU A 151 1.30 -1.86 2.09
CA LEU A 151 1.35 -0.58 1.41
C LEU A 151 1.65 0.55 2.42
N VAL A 152 2.73 1.28 2.20
CA VAL A 152 3.08 2.44 3.06
C VAL A 152 1.95 3.47 3.09
N GLU A 153 1.21 3.60 1.97
CA GLU A 153 0.02 4.42 1.85
C GLU A 153 -1.12 3.97 2.76
N MET A 154 -1.27 2.67 2.98
CA MET A 154 -2.30 2.13 3.88
C MET A 154 -1.80 2.09 5.33
N ALA A 155 -0.52 1.86 5.55
CA ALA A 155 0.09 1.88 6.87
C ALA A 155 0.00 3.25 7.55
N CYS A 156 0.11 4.35 6.80
CA CYS A 156 -0.01 5.71 7.36
C CYS A 156 -1.47 6.15 7.62
N VAL A 157 -2.50 5.41 7.13
CA VAL A 157 -3.92 5.81 7.28
C VAL A 157 -4.39 5.82 8.74
N PRO A 158 -4.25 4.77 9.55
CA PRO A 158 -4.73 4.80 10.93
C PRO A 158 -4.14 5.94 11.76
N PRO A 159 -2.82 6.23 11.76
CA PRO A 159 -2.28 7.37 12.49
C PRO A 159 -2.74 8.71 11.91
N LEU A 160 -2.89 8.84 10.59
CA LEU A 160 -3.43 10.06 9.98
C LEU A 160 -4.89 10.30 10.40
N MET A 161 -5.72 9.27 10.41
CA MET A 161 -7.10 9.35 10.90
C MET A 161 -7.15 9.67 12.41
N MET A 162 -6.19 9.16 13.20
CA MET A 162 -6.03 9.56 14.60
C MET A 162 -5.71 11.05 14.70
N GLY A 163 -4.83 11.56 13.85
CA GLY A 163 -4.52 12.98 13.75
C GLY A 163 -5.77 13.81 13.46
N PHE A 164 -6.55 13.46 12.45
CA PHE A 164 -7.81 14.13 12.13
C PHE A 164 -8.82 14.03 13.26
N TRP A 165 -8.92 12.89 13.94
CA TRP A 165 -9.80 12.78 15.10
C TRP A 165 -9.40 13.74 16.22
N GLY A 166 -8.12 13.87 16.55
CA GLY A 166 -7.61 14.87 17.49
C GLY A 166 -8.05 16.30 17.11
N LEU A 167 -7.94 16.65 15.84
CA LEU A 167 -8.29 17.98 15.33
C LEU A 167 -9.79 18.32 15.43
N VAL A 168 -10.69 17.33 15.48
CA VAL A 168 -12.15 17.55 15.44
C VAL A 168 -12.86 17.34 16.77
N ARG A 169 -12.20 16.76 17.78
CA ARG A 169 -12.82 16.42 19.08
C ARG A 169 -13.40 17.62 19.80
N SER A 170 -12.73 18.75 19.72
CA SER A 170 -13.11 19.97 20.45
C SER A 170 -13.11 21.19 19.54
N ARG A 171 -14.00 22.14 19.82
CA ARG A 171 -14.04 23.41 19.09
C ARG A 171 -12.77 24.24 19.33
N GLN A 172 -12.35 24.36 20.58
CA GLN A 172 -11.01 24.80 20.96
C GLN A 172 -10.20 23.56 21.35
N LEU A 173 -9.05 23.36 20.70
CA LEU A 173 -8.20 22.20 20.91
C LEU A 173 -7.56 22.28 22.29
N ARG A 174 -7.85 21.28 23.13
CA ARG A 174 -7.22 21.08 24.41
C ARG A 174 -5.86 20.38 24.22
N TRP A 175 -5.00 20.40 25.23
CA TRP A 175 -3.68 19.80 25.14
C TRP A 175 -3.71 18.32 24.70
N GLN A 176 -4.68 17.55 25.16
CA GLN A 176 -4.87 16.15 24.73
C GLN A 176 -5.20 16.02 23.23
N ASP A 177 -6.03 16.94 22.73
CA ASP A 177 -6.40 16.97 21.31
C ASP A 177 -5.20 17.35 20.44
N ILE A 178 -4.38 18.28 20.93
CA ILE A 178 -3.11 18.72 20.31
C ILE A 178 -2.12 17.54 20.24
N LEU A 179 -1.92 16.82 21.34
CA LEU A 179 -1.03 15.66 21.39
C LEU A 179 -1.51 14.56 20.43
N ILE A 180 -2.79 14.20 20.47
CA ILE A 180 -3.34 13.17 19.56
C ILE A 180 -3.18 13.60 18.10
N ALA A 181 -3.46 14.86 17.79
CA ALA A 181 -3.32 15.37 16.43
C ALA A 181 -1.86 15.36 15.96
N GLY A 182 -0.95 15.88 16.79
CA GLY A 182 0.47 15.95 16.45
C GLY A 182 1.12 14.56 16.34
N ILE A 183 0.87 13.65 17.29
CA ILE A 183 1.38 12.28 17.25
C ILE A 183 0.85 11.57 15.99
N GLY A 184 -0.44 11.66 15.70
CA GLY A 184 -1.01 11.01 14.51
C GLY A 184 -0.42 11.51 13.21
N ILE A 185 -0.30 12.82 13.03
CA ILE A 185 0.32 13.45 11.85
C ILE A 185 1.82 13.11 11.79
N GLY A 186 2.53 13.13 12.92
CA GLY A 186 3.96 12.82 13.00
C GLY A 186 4.26 11.38 12.61
N ILE A 187 3.51 10.39 13.14
CA ILE A 187 3.66 8.98 12.77
C ILE A 187 3.31 8.79 11.28
N ALA A 188 2.20 9.35 10.80
CA ALA A 188 1.83 9.24 9.40
C ALA A 188 2.91 9.80 8.47
N THR A 189 3.52 10.93 8.82
CA THR A 189 4.64 11.54 8.09
C THR A 189 5.90 10.67 8.19
N GLY A 190 6.15 10.05 9.35
CA GLY A 190 7.25 9.13 9.55
C GLY A 190 7.14 7.86 8.71
N ILE A 191 5.95 7.33 8.49
CA ILE A 191 5.71 6.19 7.60
C ILE A 191 5.79 6.63 6.13
N ARG A 192 5.20 7.78 5.79
CA ARG A 192 5.14 8.32 4.44
C ARG A 192 5.36 9.83 4.44
N PHE A 193 6.51 10.29 4.00
CA PHE A 193 6.96 11.69 4.08
C PHE A 193 5.95 12.69 3.50
N GLN A 194 5.23 12.31 2.42
CA GLN A 194 4.22 13.18 1.81
C GLN A 194 3.06 13.52 2.74
N CYS A 195 2.79 12.74 3.79
CA CYS A 195 1.76 13.07 4.78
C CYS A 195 2.09 14.38 5.53
N GLY A 196 3.34 14.82 5.52
CA GLY A 196 3.74 16.14 6.05
C GLY A 196 3.01 17.32 5.41
N VAL A 197 2.57 17.17 4.15
CA VAL A 197 1.73 18.19 3.46
C VAL A 197 0.43 18.45 4.21
N ILE A 198 -0.13 17.46 4.90
CA ILE A 198 -1.32 17.58 5.75
C ILE A 198 -1.05 18.60 6.89
N GLY A 199 0.12 18.49 7.54
CA GLY A 199 0.54 19.40 8.59
C GLY A 199 0.69 20.83 8.06
N VAL A 200 1.34 21.01 6.92
CA VAL A 200 1.52 22.32 6.27
C VAL A 200 0.17 22.92 5.87
N ALA A 201 -0.72 22.14 5.26
CA ALA A 201 -2.05 22.62 4.85
C ALA A 201 -2.99 22.90 6.03
N LEU A 202 -2.69 22.43 7.23
CA LEU A 202 -3.43 22.75 8.46
C LEU A 202 -3.10 24.16 8.99
N VAL A 203 -1.89 24.68 8.71
CA VAL A 203 -1.42 25.97 9.22
C VAL A 203 -2.41 27.11 8.95
N PRO A 204 -2.83 27.41 7.70
CA PRO A 204 -3.75 28.50 7.42
C PRO A 204 -5.10 28.36 8.13
N VAL A 205 -5.55 27.12 8.40
CA VAL A 205 -6.81 26.86 9.10
C VAL A 205 -6.71 27.28 10.57
N LEU A 206 -5.65 26.87 11.26
CA LEU A 206 -5.45 27.21 12.67
C LEU A 206 -5.16 28.70 12.86
N LEU A 207 -4.44 29.33 11.93
CA LEU A 207 -4.24 30.77 11.89
C LEU A 207 -5.57 31.54 11.75
N ALA A 208 -6.39 31.16 10.77
CA ALA A 208 -7.71 31.78 10.55
C ALA A 208 -8.66 31.58 11.75
N GLN A 209 -8.51 30.48 12.48
CA GLN A 209 -9.26 30.18 13.68
C GLN A 209 -8.66 30.84 14.96
N ARG A 210 -7.52 31.52 14.84
CA ARG A 210 -6.77 32.15 15.96
C ARG A 210 -6.39 31.14 17.06
N GLN A 211 -6.11 29.91 16.69
CA GLN A 211 -5.74 28.83 17.62
C GLN A 211 -4.21 28.69 17.70
N TRP A 212 -3.54 29.72 18.19
CA TRP A 212 -2.08 29.81 18.24
C TRP A 212 -1.43 28.69 19.05
N GLN A 213 -1.99 28.36 20.22
CA GLN A 213 -1.50 27.27 21.06
C GLN A 213 -1.60 25.92 20.33
N ALA A 214 -2.71 25.70 19.61
CA ALA A 214 -2.88 24.50 18.81
C ALA A 214 -1.91 24.45 17.62
N LEU A 215 -1.68 25.58 16.94
CA LEU A 215 -0.74 25.67 15.84
C LEU A 215 0.67 25.28 16.29
N VAL A 216 1.16 25.90 17.35
CA VAL A 216 2.50 25.60 17.88
C VAL A 216 2.53 24.19 18.47
N GLY A 217 1.56 23.81 19.28
CA GLY A 217 1.53 22.52 19.96
C GLY A 217 1.44 21.33 18.99
N VAL A 218 0.55 21.37 17.98
CA VAL A 218 0.46 20.35 16.95
C VAL A 218 1.75 20.30 16.13
N GLY A 219 2.30 21.47 15.76
CA GLY A 219 3.56 21.55 15.03
C GLY A 219 4.73 20.91 15.79
N VAL A 220 4.93 21.29 17.04
CA VAL A 220 6.00 20.74 17.90
C VAL A 220 5.82 19.25 18.13
N THR A 221 4.60 18.80 18.44
CA THR A 221 4.33 17.39 18.68
C THR A 221 4.50 16.55 17.40
N ALA A 222 4.03 17.05 16.24
CA ALA A 222 4.17 16.36 14.98
C ALA A 222 5.65 16.27 14.55
N LEU A 223 6.41 17.34 14.66
CA LEU A 223 7.84 17.36 14.35
C LEU A 223 8.62 16.48 15.32
N GLY A 224 8.33 16.56 16.63
CA GLY A 224 8.98 15.70 17.63
C GLY A 224 8.72 14.21 17.37
N THR A 225 7.46 13.84 17.11
CA THR A 225 7.10 12.46 16.76
C THR A 225 7.75 12.01 15.44
N PHE A 226 7.72 12.86 14.42
CA PHE A 226 8.41 12.59 13.16
C PHE A 226 9.92 12.40 13.37
N SER A 227 10.56 13.25 14.18
CA SER A 227 11.99 13.10 14.49
C SER A 227 12.30 11.80 15.23
N LEU A 228 11.44 11.35 16.13
CA LEU A 228 11.57 10.03 16.77
C LEU A 228 11.44 8.89 15.75
N MET A 229 10.57 9.03 14.75
CA MET A 229 10.46 8.05 13.65
C MET A 229 11.69 8.03 12.73
N GLN A 230 12.57 9.04 12.80
CA GLN A 230 13.88 9.06 12.11
C GLN A 230 15.03 8.55 13.00
N ALA A 231 14.76 8.09 14.22
CA ALA A 231 15.81 7.54 15.09
C ALA A 231 16.61 6.38 14.47
N PRO A 232 16.04 5.49 13.64
CA PRO A 232 16.81 4.50 12.89
C PRO A 232 17.94 5.08 12.04
N ASP A 233 17.78 6.31 11.50
CA ASP A 233 18.84 6.97 10.73
C ASP A 233 20.10 7.23 11.57
N LEU A 234 19.94 7.60 12.85
CA LEU A 234 21.08 7.79 13.76
C LEU A 234 21.85 6.49 13.97
N TYR A 235 21.15 5.36 14.10
CA TYR A 235 21.78 4.05 14.27
C TYR A 235 22.48 3.58 13.00
N VAL A 236 21.78 3.70 11.84
CA VAL A 236 22.27 3.16 10.57
C VAL A 236 23.30 4.08 9.91
N TRP A 237 23.10 5.40 9.95
CA TRP A 237 23.91 6.37 9.20
C TRP A 237 24.79 7.24 10.08
N GLY A 238 24.61 7.23 11.39
CA GLY A 238 25.28 8.14 12.32
C GLY A 238 24.77 9.58 12.27
N GLU A 239 23.80 9.88 11.41
CA GLU A 239 23.22 11.22 11.21
C GLU A 239 21.69 11.15 11.14
N PRO A 240 20.96 12.20 11.63
CA PRO A 240 19.51 12.25 11.54
C PRO A 240 19.04 12.64 10.13
N PHE A 241 17.84 12.21 9.77
CA PHE A 241 17.12 12.62 8.55
C PHE A 241 17.82 12.29 7.22
N VAL A 242 18.72 11.31 7.21
CA VAL A 242 19.43 10.89 5.99
C VAL A 242 18.46 10.33 4.97
N GLN A 243 17.51 9.51 5.42
CA GLN A 243 16.46 8.95 4.54
C GLN A 243 15.56 10.04 3.96
N LEU A 244 15.18 11.05 4.75
CA LEU A 244 14.39 12.17 4.27
C LEU A 244 15.14 12.97 3.20
N ARG A 245 16.43 13.27 3.43
CA ARG A 245 17.28 13.95 2.44
C ARG A 245 17.41 13.14 1.16
N GLY A 246 17.65 11.82 1.30
CA GLY A 246 17.70 10.89 0.18
C GLY A 246 16.39 10.85 -0.61
N TYR A 247 15.25 10.81 0.11
CA TYR A 247 13.92 10.84 -0.50
C TYR A 247 13.66 12.13 -1.30
N ILE A 248 13.97 13.30 -0.74
CA ILE A 248 13.82 14.58 -1.42
C ILE A 248 14.73 14.64 -2.65
N GLY A 249 16.01 14.29 -2.49
CA GLY A 249 16.99 14.28 -3.58
C GLY A 249 16.57 13.35 -4.72
N TYR A 250 16.16 12.12 -4.40
CA TYR A 250 15.70 11.16 -5.40
C TYR A 250 14.47 11.67 -6.18
N ASN A 251 13.45 12.15 -5.47
CA ASN A 251 12.23 12.61 -6.12
C ASN A 251 12.41 13.91 -6.91
N SER A 252 13.37 14.76 -6.55
CA SER A 252 13.67 15.98 -7.32
C SER A 252 14.36 15.67 -8.64
N THR A 253 15.19 14.62 -8.71
CA THR A 253 15.98 14.26 -9.89
C THR A 253 15.32 13.21 -10.78
N HIS A 254 14.53 12.27 -10.21
CA HIS A 254 14.00 11.10 -10.92
C HIS A 254 12.49 11.12 -11.14
N ALA A 255 11.80 12.20 -10.74
CA ALA A 255 10.33 12.30 -10.91
C ALA A 255 9.87 12.11 -12.37
N GLY A 256 10.72 12.50 -13.33
CA GLY A 256 10.46 12.36 -14.75
C GLY A 256 10.51 10.94 -15.30
N ASN A 257 11.07 9.98 -14.56
CA ASN A 257 11.22 8.57 -14.96
C ASN A 257 9.95 7.73 -14.68
N TYR A 258 8.97 8.31 -13.99
CA TYR A 258 7.73 7.64 -13.60
C TYR A 258 6.55 8.04 -14.49
N PRO A 259 5.43 7.31 -14.42
CA PRO A 259 4.25 7.66 -15.19
C PRO A 259 3.81 9.09 -14.93
N LYS A 260 3.66 9.85 -16.02
CA LYS A 260 3.18 11.23 -16.03
C LYS A 260 1.70 11.26 -16.33
N GLY A 261 1.00 12.29 -15.86
CA GLY A 261 -0.41 12.43 -16.14
C GLY A 261 -0.91 13.86 -15.94
N PRO A 262 -2.13 14.17 -16.41
CA PRO A 262 -2.72 15.48 -16.26
C PRO A 262 -3.02 15.78 -14.79
N TRP A 263 -3.13 17.07 -14.44
CA TRP A 263 -3.41 17.52 -13.08
C TRP A 263 -4.74 16.97 -12.52
N TYR A 264 -5.72 16.70 -13.37
CA TYR A 264 -7.04 16.16 -12.98
C TYR A 264 -7.06 14.63 -12.82
N GLN A 265 -5.96 13.93 -13.07
CA GLN A 265 -5.91 12.45 -13.00
C GLN A 265 -6.41 11.91 -11.67
N TYR A 266 -6.05 12.55 -10.55
CA TYR A 266 -6.51 12.10 -9.25
C TYR A 266 -8.00 12.31 -8.99
N LEU A 267 -8.64 13.24 -9.68
CA LEU A 267 -10.10 13.35 -9.65
C LEU A 267 -10.74 12.10 -10.29
N LEU A 268 -10.22 11.68 -11.44
CA LEU A 268 -10.68 10.45 -12.10
C LEU A 268 -10.38 9.20 -11.25
N THR A 269 -9.21 9.14 -10.64
CA THR A 269 -8.82 8.07 -9.72
C THR A 269 -9.79 7.99 -8.53
N LEU A 270 -10.14 9.12 -7.92
CA LEU A 270 -11.13 9.18 -6.83
C LEU A 270 -12.52 8.72 -7.28
N LEU A 271 -12.95 9.12 -8.48
CA LEU A 271 -14.23 8.64 -9.05
C LEU A 271 -14.25 7.11 -9.17
N GLY A 272 -13.14 6.51 -9.60
CA GLY A 272 -13.01 5.05 -9.72
C GLY A 272 -12.91 4.34 -8.36
N ILE A 273 -12.03 4.77 -7.47
CA ILE A 273 -11.78 4.12 -6.16
C ILE A 273 -13.02 4.17 -5.25
N LEU A 274 -13.72 5.31 -5.26
CA LEU A 274 -14.93 5.50 -4.44
C LEU A 274 -16.17 4.86 -5.05
N LEU A 275 -16.09 4.37 -6.26
CA LEU A 275 -17.15 3.71 -7.05
C LEU A 275 -18.41 4.58 -7.30
N PRO A 276 -18.79 4.80 -8.57
CA PRO A 276 -20.07 5.44 -8.88
C PRO A 276 -21.27 4.58 -8.42
N PRO A 277 -22.38 5.21 -8.03
CA PRO A 277 -22.62 6.66 -7.97
C PRO A 277 -22.13 7.33 -6.67
N ALA A 278 -21.69 6.56 -5.65
CA ALA A 278 -21.30 7.12 -4.37
C ALA A 278 -20.09 8.07 -4.49
N SER A 279 -19.17 7.83 -5.42
CA SER A 279 -18.04 8.75 -5.67
C SER A 279 -18.49 10.18 -5.95
N LEU A 280 -19.51 10.38 -6.80
CA LEU A 280 -20.07 11.69 -7.08
C LEU A 280 -20.71 12.32 -5.83
N MET A 281 -21.45 11.52 -5.06
CA MET A 281 -22.12 11.96 -3.83
C MET A 281 -21.10 12.38 -2.76
N LEU A 282 -20.02 11.61 -2.58
CA LEU A 282 -18.99 11.86 -1.59
C LEU A 282 -18.13 13.07 -1.98
N LEU A 283 -17.72 13.18 -3.25
CA LEU A 283 -16.96 14.33 -3.74
C LEU A 283 -17.77 15.61 -3.65
N TRP A 284 -19.02 15.58 -4.09
CA TRP A 284 -19.93 16.70 -3.94
C TRP A 284 -20.13 17.10 -2.47
N GLY A 285 -20.35 16.11 -1.60
CA GLY A 285 -20.51 16.31 -0.17
C GLY A 285 -19.32 16.98 0.50
N ALA A 286 -18.09 16.63 0.09
CA ALA A 286 -16.88 17.21 0.68
C ALA A 286 -16.83 18.76 0.57
N PHE A 287 -17.47 19.33 -0.45
CA PHE A 287 -17.57 20.78 -0.62
C PHE A 287 -18.77 21.43 0.11
N HIS A 288 -19.69 20.62 0.65
CA HIS A 288 -20.95 21.11 1.23
C HIS A 288 -20.96 21.04 2.76
N ARG A 289 -20.39 22.07 3.39
CA ARG A 289 -20.49 22.23 4.84
C ARG A 289 -21.94 22.47 5.27
N GLY A 290 -22.43 21.72 6.28
CA GLY A 290 -23.67 22.03 6.96
C GLY A 290 -23.59 23.34 7.76
N ARG A 291 -24.67 24.15 7.84
CA ARG A 291 -24.73 25.32 8.71
C ARG A 291 -24.47 24.98 10.19
N SER A 292 -24.88 23.81 10.60
CA SER A 292 -24.68 23.25 11.94
C SER A 292 -23.37 22.49 12.13
N ALA A 293 -22.49 22.43 11.09
CA ALA A 293 -21.20 21.77 11.25
C ALA A 293 -20.29 22.59 12.16
N PRO A 294 -19.63 21.96 13.15
CA PRO A 294 -18.64 22.65 13.98
C PRO A 294 -17.57 23.32 13.13
N GLY A 295 -16.96 24.39 13.63
CA GLY A 295 -15.85 25.10 12.97
C GLY A 295 -14.66 24.21 12.62
N ASN A 296 -14.60 23.02 13.21
CA ASN A 296 -13.57 21.97 13.01
C ASN A 296 -13.57 21.34 11.62
N TRP A 297 -14.64 21.49 10.83
CA TRP A 297 -14.76 20.95 9.47
C TRP A 297 -13.54 21.27 8.59
N TRP A 298 -13.11 22.52 8.63
CA TRP A 298 -12.00 23.01 7.81
C TRP A 298 -10.65 22.41 8.21
N ARG A 299 -10.52 21.89 9.46
CA ARG A 299 -9.31 21.20 9.93
C ARG A 299 -9.11 19.81 9.29
N VAL A 300 -10.11 19.33 8.57
CA VAL A 300 -10.03 18.08 7.82
C VAL A 300 -10.06 18.36 6.32
N VAL A 301 -11.01 19.18 5.85
CA VAL A 301 -11.21 19.39 4.41
C VAL A 301 -10.05 20.13 3.77
N VAL A 302 -9.51 21.19 4.42
CA VAL A 302 -8.39 21.97 3.85
C VAL A 302 -7.11 21.13 3.75
N PRO A 303 -6.70 20.37 4.78
CA PRO A 303 -5.57 19.44 4.63
C PRO A 303 -5.75 18.37 3.56
N ILE A 304 -6.94 17.78 3.41
CA ILE A 304 -7.23 16.85 2.32
C ILE A 304 -7.08 17.55 0.96
N ALA A 305 -7.67 18.73 0.80
CA ALA A 305 -7.58 19.49 -0.44
C ALA A 305 -6.12 19.87 -0.76
N GLY A 306 -5.35 20.34 0.25
CA GLY A 306 -3.93 20.65 0.11
C GLY A 306 -3.11 19.44 -0.34
N PHE A 307 -3.37 18.29 0.25
CA PHE A 307 -2.72 17.02 -0.14
C PHE A 307 -3.05 16.63 -1.59
N LEU A 308 -4.32 16.72 -1.99
CA LEU A 308 -4.75 16.42 -3.36
C LEU A 308 -4.18 17.42 -4.37
N ILE A 309 -4.16 18.71 -4.05
CA ILE A 309 -3.57 19.77 -4.89
C ILE A 309 -2.07 19.52 -5.06
N PHE A 310 -1.35 19.23 -3.98
CA PHE A 310 0.08 18.92 -4.04
C PHE A 310 0.37 17.76 -5.00
N HIS A 311 -0.33 16.63 -4.85
CA HIS A 311 -0.13 15.47 -5.72
C HIS A 311 -0.62 15.73 -7.16
N SER A 312 -1.66 16.56 -7.33
CA SER A 312 -2.13 16.96 -8.66
C SER A 312 -1.14 17.86 -9.39
N ALA A 313 -0.39 18.69 -8.67
CA ALA A 313 0.67 19.51 -9.23
C ALA A 313 1.97 18.74 -9.50
N TYR A 314 2.23 17.66 -8.74
CA TYR A 314 3.44 16.86 -8.88
C TYR A 314 3.41 16.01 -10.16
N ILE A 315 4.56 15.88 -10.85
CA ILE A 315 4.65 15.27 -12.19
C ILE A 315 4.43 13.75 -12.17
N ASN A 316 4.96 13.03 -11.16
CA ASN A 316 4.80 11.59 -11.00
C ASN A 316 3.37 11.28 -10.52
N LYS A 317 2.64 10.48 -11.30
CA LYS A 317 1.25 10.12 -11.05
C LYS A 317 1.11 8.61 -10.82
N GLN A 318 0.96 8.23 -9.55
CA GLN A 318 0.60 6.85 -9.20
C GLN A 318 -0.71 6.87 -8.40
N GLU A 319 -1.62 5.97 -8.74
CA GLU A 319 -2.99 5.95 -8.18
C GLU A 319 -2.98 5.82 -6.66
N ARG A 320 -2.01 5.09 -6.11
CA ARG A 320 -1.87 4.86 -4.67
C ARG A 320 -1.51 6.12 -3.86
N PHE A 321 -0.91 7.14 -4.48
CA PHE A 321 -0.42 8.32 -3.74
C PHE A 321 -1.50 9.07 -2.97
N ILE A 322 -2.76 8.99 -3.41
CA ILE A 322 -3.88 9.65 -2.74
C ILE A 322 -4.62 8.78 -1.71
N LEU A 323 -4.29 7.49 -1.61
CA LEU A 323 -4.94 6.57 -0.66
C LEU A 323 -4.96 7.07 0.79
N PRO A 324 -3.89 7.74 1.31
CA PRO A 324 -3.86 8.20 2.69
C PRO A 324 -5.04 9.08 3.10
N VAL A 325 -5.54 9.92 2.20
CA VAL A 325 -6.62 10.88 2.52
C VAL A 325 -8.02 10.37 2.18
N VAL A 326 -8.14 9.25 1.46
CA VAL A 326 -9.44 8.75 1.00
C VAL A 326 -10.38 8.38 2.15
N PRO A 327 -9.98 7.73 3.27
CA PRO A 327 -10.86 7.47 4.39
C PRO A 327 -11.41 8.73 5.05
N ALA A 328 -10.59 9.77 5.18
CA ALA A 328 -11.03 11.06 5.69
C ALA A 328 -11.98 11.75 4.70
N LEU A 329 -11.71 11.64 3.38
CA LEU A 329 -12.57 12.16 2.33
C LEU A 329 -13.94 11.46 2.32
N ILE A 330 -13.99 10.13 2.45
CA ILE A 330 -15.24 9.38 2.63
C ILE A 330 -16.03 9.93 3.82
N THR A 331 -15.34 10.14 4.94
CA THR A 331 -15.96 10.61 6.19
C THR A 331 -16.60 11.99 6.00
N VAL A 332 -15.83 12.99 5.55
CA VAL A 332 -16.38 14.33 5.33
C VAL A 332 -17.37 14.36 4.16
N GLY A 333 -17.09 13.62 3.11
CA GLY A 333 -17.96 13.53 1.94
C GLY A 333 -19.38 13.06 2.30
N LEU A 334 -19.50 11.99 3.09
CA LEU A 334 -20.80 11.46 3.50
C LEU A 334 -21.55 12.43 4.43
N ILE A 335 -20.84 13.04 5.39
CA ILE A 335 -21.44 14.04 6.29
C ILE A 335 -21.96 15.22 5.48
N GLY A 336 -21.15 15.74 4.56
CA GLY A 336 -21.54 16.88 3.73
C GLY A 336 -22.67 16.54 2.77
N TRP A 337 -22.67 15.34 2.17
CA TRP A 337 -23.79 14.83 1.37
C TRP A 337 -25.10 14.83 2.15
N HIS A 338 -25.11 14.23 3.35
CA HIS A 338 -26.30 14.21 4.21
C HIS A 338 -26.76 15.63 4.57
N ASN A 339 -25.82 16.55 4.86
CA ASN A 339 -26.11 17.93 5.15
C ASN A 339 -26.75 18.68 3.97
N TRP A 340 -26.24 18.46 2.76
CA TRP A 340 -26.74 19.09 1.55
C TRP A 340 -28.09 18.52 1.13
N ARG A 341 -28.21 17.19 1.12
CA ARG A 341 -29.44 16.47 0.76
C ARG A 341 -30.64 16.91 1.58
N GLU A 342 -30.51 17.03 2.90
CA GLU A 342 -31.61 17.42 3.78
C GLU A 342 -32.13 18.83 3.52
N ARG A 343 -31.33 19.70 2.90
CA ARG A 343 -31.73 21.05 2.53
C ARG A 343 -32.33 21.14 1.14
N SER A 344 -32.10 20.14 0.32
CA SER A 344 -32.56 20.09 -1.05
C SER A 344 -34.01 19.62 -1.10
N GLN A 345 -34.92 20.51 -1.48
CA GLN A 345 -36.32 20.15 -1.71
C GLN A 345 -36.44 19.07 -2.80
N TRP A 346 -35.53 19.11 -3.77
CA TRP A 346 -35.51 18.12 -4.84
C TRP A 346 -35.25 16.71 -4.29
N TRP A 347 -34.22 16.52 -3.45
CA TRP A 347 -33.93 15.23 -2.82
C TRP A 347 -35.00 14.78 -1.83
N ALA A 348 -35.65 15.74 -1.16
CA ALA A 348 -36.80 15.41 -0.30
C ALA A 348 -37.94 14.74 -1.06
N ARG A 349 -38.14 15.15 -2.34
CA ARG A 349 -39.16 14.55 -3.23
C ARG A 349 -38.68 13.26 -3.89
N HIS A 350 -37.38 13.06 -4.05
CA HIS A 350 -36.78 11.95 -4.80
C HIS A 350 -36.02 10.92 -3.90
N ARG A 351 -36.54 10.66 -2.71
CA ARG A 351 -35.92 9.70 -1.77
C ARG A 351 -35.74 8.28 -2.33
N LYS A 352 -36.68 7.83 -3.18
CA LYS A 352 -36.55 6.51 -3.85
C LYS A 352 -35.36 6.47 -4.79
N LEU A 353 -35.08 7.55 -5.51
CA LEU A 353 -33.90 7.66 -6.39
C LEU A 353 -32.61 7.59 -5.56
N GLU A 354 -32.52 8.32 -4.45
CA GLU A 354 -31.36 8.24 -3.55
C GLU A 354 -31.15 6.83 -3.03
N GLY A 355 -32.22 6.17 -2.58
CA GLY A 355 -32.17 4.77 -2.16
C GLY A 355 -31.68 3.84 -3.27
N GLY A 356 -32.16 4.05 -4.50
CA GLY A 356 -31.71 3.32 -5.69
C GLY A 356 -30.22 3.53 -5.98
N LEU A 357 -29.71 4.77 -5.90
CA LEU A 357 -28.29 5.07 -6.10
C LEU A 357 -27.41 4.36 -5.05
N TRP A 358 -27.79 4.39 -3.77
CA TRP A 358 -27.06 3.66 -2.73
C TRP A 358 -27.16 2.14 -2.90
N ALA A 359 -28.31 1.60 -3.32
CA ALA A 359 -28.43 0.18 -3.64
C ALA A 359 -27.52 -0.23 -4.81
N THR A 360 -27.49 0.57 -5.89
CA THR A 360 -26.57 0.37 -7.01
C THR A 360 -25.12 0.38 -6.57
N PHE A 361 -24.72 1.37 -5.76
CA PHE A 361 -23.39 1.42 -5.18
C PHE A 361 -23.04 0.14 -4.41
N TRP A 362 -23.92 -0.33 -3.52
CA TRP A 362 -23.64 -1.52 -2.72
C TRP A 362 -23.58 -2.79 -3.55
N ILE A 363 -24.38 -2.89 -4.62
CA ILE A 363 -24.30 -4.02 -5.56
C ILE A 363 -22.93 -4.03 -6.25
N ILE A 364 -22.50 -2.88 -6.81
CA ILE A 364 -21.19 -2.75 -7.47
C ILE A 364 -20.07 -3.01 -6.47
N SER A 365 -20.15 -2.40 -5.29
CA SER A 365 -19.16 -2.55 -4.23
C SER A 365 -19.01 -3.99 -3.77
N THR A 366 -20.11 -4.71 -3.56
CA THR A 366 -20.10 -6.13 -3.19
C THR A 366 -19.45 -6.98 -4.28
N ALA A 367 -19.75 -6.71 -5.54
CA ALA A 367 -19.13 -7.41 -6.68
C ALA A 367 -17.62 -7.15 -6.72
N VAL A 368 -17.17 -5.90 -6.52
CA VAL A 368 -15.75 -5.54 -6.45
C VAL A 368 -15.06 -6.23 -5.27
N VAL A 369 -15.66 -6.22 -4.07
CA VAL A 369 -15.13 -6.91 -2.89
C VAL A 369 -15.00 -8.41 -3.15
N ALA A 370 -16.04 -9.05 -3.68
CA ALA A 370 -16.04 -10.48 -3.99
C ALA A 370 -14.96 -10.86 -5.02
N ALA A 371 -14.76 -10.02 -6.03
CA ALA A 371 -13.72 -10.22 -7.04
C ALA A 371 -12.30 -9.96 -6.50
N SER A 372 -12.16 -9.03 -5.55
CA SER A 372 -10.85 -8.63 -5.00
C SER A 372 -10.35 -9.53 -3.86
N ILE A 373 -11.23 -10.13 -3.07
CA ILE A 373 -10.84 -11.02 -1.94
C ILE A 373 -9.90 -12.14 -2.40
N PRO A 374 -10.13 -12.91 -3.47
CA PRO A 374 -9.24 -13.98 -3.91
C PRO A 374 -8.07 -13.47 -4.77
N TYR A 375 -7.79 -12.18 -4.75
CA TYR A 375 -6.71 -11.62 -5.56
C TYR A 375 -5.35 -12.15 -5.11
N SER A 376 -4.66 -12.84 -6.02
CA SER A 376 -3.27 -13.29 -5.83
C SER A 376 -2.38 -12.55 -6.82
N GLY A 377 -1.79 -11.45 -6.35
CA GLY A 377 -0.95 -10.58 -7.18
C GLY A 377 0.37 -11.23 -7.56
N LYS A 378 0.75 -11.10 -8.85
CA LYS A 378 2.01 -11.63 -9.37
C LYS A 378 2.20 -13.13 -9.09
N HIS A 379 1.10 -13.86 -9.20
CA HIS A 379 0.98 -15.25 -8.78
C HIS A 379 2.08 -16.17 -9.32
N SER A 380 2.37 -16.08 -10.63
CA SER A 380 3.37 -16.93 -11.27
C SER A 380 4.77 -16.74 -10.69
N ARG A 381 5.16 -15.50 -10.39
CA ARG A 381 6.46 -15.18 -9.79
C ARG A 381 6.57 -15.71 -8.36
N VAL A 382 5.53 -15.46 -7.56
CA VAL A 382 5.47 -15.91 -6.16
C VAL A 382 5.54 -17.43 -6.10
N LYS A 383 4.71 -18.12 -6.89
CA LYS A 383 4.69 -19.59 -6.93
C LYS A 383 5.97 -20.21 -7.49
N ALA A 384 6.69 -19.51 -8.37
CA ALA A 384 8.00 -19.96 -8.83
C ALA A 384 9.04 -19.92 -7.69
N MET A 385 9.00 -18.87 -6.85
CA MET A 385 9.90 -18.80 -5.69
C MET A 385 9.52 -19.83 -4.61
N GLU A 386 8.23 -20.03 -4.34
CA GLU A 386 7.76 -21.10 -3.43
C GLU A 386 8.18 -22.50 -3.93
N PHE A 387 8.19 -22.72 -5.25
CA PHE A 387 8.72 -23.96 -5.82
C PHE A 387 10.22 -24.12 -5.50
N LEU A 388 11.03 -23.05 -5.69
CA LEU A 388 12.46 -23.08 -5.34
C LEU A 388 12.68 -23.35 -3.85
N TYR A 389 11.86 -22.74 -2.98
CA TYR A 389 11.88 -23.03 -1.54
C TYR A 389 11.66 -24.51 -1.24
N GLY A 390 10.64 -25.12 -1.85
CA GLY A 390 10.33 -26.54 -1.69
C GLY A 390 11.46 -27.48 -2.18
N GLN A 391 12.22 -27.04 -3.18
CA GLN A 391 13.39 -27.77 -3.71
C GLN A 391 14.70 -27.45 -2.95
N LYS A 392 14.67 -26.55 -1.95
CA LYS A 392 15.85 -26.08 -1.21
C LYS A 392 16.97 -25.57 -2.14
N VAL A 393 16.58 -24.80 -3.15
CA VAL A 393 17.49 -24.32 -4.19
C VAL A 393 18.43 -23.26 -3.62
N GLU A 394 19.72 -23.39 -3.88
CA GLU A 394 20.72 -22.40 -3.46
C GLU A 394 20.99 -21.35 -4.52
N THR A 395 21.02 -21.76 -5.79
CA THR A 395 21.33 -20.88 -6.92
C THR A 395 20.35 -21.12 -8.06
N PHE A 396 19.89 -20.04 -8.68
CA PHE A 396 18.99 -20.10 -9.82
C PHE A 396 19.31 -18.98 -10.82
N ALA A 397 18.79 -19.10 -12.03
CA ALA A 397 18.85 -18.07 -13.04
C ALA A 397 17.45 -17.63 -13.48
N VAL A 398 17.29 -16.37 -13.83
CA VAL A 398 16.04 -15.82 -14.38
C VAL A 398 16.33 -15.26 -15.76
N VAL A 399 15.64 -15.81 -16.76
CA VAL A 399 15.64 -15.30 -18.13
C VAL A 399 14.39 -14.44 -18.31
N GLN A 400 14.56 -13.13 -18.31
CA GLN A 400 13.49 -12.15 -18.48
C GLN A 400 13.23 -11.92 -19.97
N VAL A 401 12.13 -12.42 -20.49
CA VAL A 401 11.85 -12.41 -21.93
C VAL A 401 11.10 -11.15 -22.34
N ASP A 402 9.97 -10.86 -21.71
CA ASP A 402 9.09 -9.74 -22.10
C ASP A 402 9.06 -8.61 -21.07
N SER A 403 9.55 -8.82 -19.86
CA SER A 403 9.56 -7.81 -18.80
C SER A 403 10.79 -7.92 -17.90
N GLY A 404 11.28 -6.79 -17.40
CA GLY A 404 12.39 -6.70 -16.46
C GLY A 404 11.98 -6.84 -15.00
N SER A 405 11.01 -7.71 -14.69
CA SER A 405 10.48 -7.86 -13.33
C SER A 405 11.35 -8.74 -12.46
N MET A 406 11.73 -8.24 -11.29
CA MET A 406 12.53 -8.99 -10.32
C MET A 406 11.75 -10.18 -9.72
N PRO A 407 12.42 -11.31 -9.45
CA PRO A 407 11.84 -12.41 -8.70
C PRO A 407 11.68 -12.01 -7.22
N PRO A 408 10.54 -12.35 -6.57
CA PRO A 408 10.36 -12.06 -5.15
C PRO A 408 11.09 -13.09 -4.28
N GLN A 409 12.38 -12.83 -3.99
CA GLN A 409 13.28 -13.74 -3.28
C GLN A 409 12.79 -14.13 -1.89
N PHE A 410 12.06 -13.26 -1.21
CA PHE A 410 11.42 -13.57 0.07
C PHE A 410 10.73 -14.94 0.05
N TYR A 411 9.99 -15.25 -1.02
CA TYR A 411 9.26 -16.51 -1.13
C TYR A 411 10.14 -17.72 -1.45
N SER A 412 11.39 -17.53 -1.84
CA SER A 412 12.37 -18.62 -2.00
C SER A 412 13.09 -18.97 -0.70
N GLY A 413 12.97 -18.14 0.33
CA GLY A 413 13.68 -18.31 1.61
C GLY A 413 15.20 -18.22 1.49
N THR A 414 15.72 -17.62 0.41
CA THR A 414 17.15 -17.42 0.20
C THR A 414 17.44 -16.03 -0.33
N TRP A 415 18.50 -15.40 0.18
CA TRP A 415 19.00 -14.08 -0.21
C TRP A 415 20.26 -14.16 -1.05
N LYS A 416 20.66 -15.37 -1.46
CA LYS A 416 21.81 -15.58 -2.33
C LYS A 416 21.61 -14.88 -3.67
N SER A 417 22.70 -14.41 -4.26
CA SER A 417 22.66 -13.80 -5.58
C SER A 417 22.19 -14.83 -6.62
N TYR A 418 21.36 -14.39 -7.54
CA TYR A 418 20.87 -15.15 -8.66
C TYR A 418 21.32 -14.52 -9.97
N HIS A 419 21.35 -15.30 -11.05
CA HIS A 419 21.73 -14.83 -12.36
C HIS A 419 20.53 -14.22 -13.10
N ILE A 420 20.78 -13.14 -13.85
CA ILE A 420 19.74 -12.51 -14.70
C ILE A 420 20.25 -12.46 -16.14
N ASP A 421 19.43 -12.95 -17.09
CA ASP A 421 19.53 -12.61 -18.49
C ASP A 421 18.32 -11.79 -18.92
N ASN A 422 18.54 -10.49 -19.14
CA ASN A 422 17.50 -9.57 -19.59
C ASN A 422 17.46 -9.54 -21.12
N ARG A 423 16.66 -10.40 -21.72
CA ARG A 423 16.55 -10.52 -23.18
C ARG A 423 15.78 -9.38 -23.85
N ARG A 424 15.01 -8.63 -23.09
CA ARG A 424 14.34 -7.44 -23.59
C ARG A 424 15.32 -6.34 -24.01
N ASP A 425 16.37 -6.14 -23.20
CA ASP A 425 17.29 -5.03 -23.37
C ASP A 425 18.64 -5.48 -23.98
N GLN A 426 19.00 -6.76 -23.83
CA GLN A 426 20.27 -7.33 -24.28
C GLN A 426 20.04 -8.74 -24.86
N GLN A 427 20.24 -8.91 -26.14
CA GLN A 427 20.15 -10.19 -26.82
C GLN A 427 21.54 -10.86 -26.95
N ARG A 428 22.11 -11.30 -25.84
CA ARG A 428 23.35 -12.11 -25.86
C ARG A 428 23.06 -13.55 -26.27
N PRO A 429 23.98 -14.27 -26.96
CA PRO A 429 23.81 -15.67 -27.24
C PRO A 429 23.62 -16.50 -25.95
N PRO A 430 22.64 -17.40 -25.89
CA PRO A 430 22.37 -18.20 -24.67
C PRO A 430 23.59 -18.96 -24.15
N LEU A 431 24.45 -19.48 -25.03
CA LEU A 431 25.67 -20.19 -24.63
C LEU A 431 26.67 -19.28 -23.92
N GLN A 432 26.82 -18.03 -24.38
CA GLN A 432 27.69 -17.03 -23.74
C GLN A 432 27.14 -16.64 -22.36
N VAL A 433 25.81 -16.50 -22.24
CA VAL A 433 25.17 -16.22 -20.98
C VAL A 433 25.36 -17.38 -20.00
N ALA A 434 25.11 -18.61 -20.44
CA ALA A 434 25.28 -19.82 -19.63
C ALA A 434 26.74 -20.01 -19.17
N ALA A 435 27.73 -19.72 -20.02
CA ALA A 435 29.14 -19.77 -19.65
C ALA A 435 29.48 -18.76 -18.53
N SER A 436 28.81 -17.62 -18.49
CA SER A 436 29.00 -16.65 -17.40
C SER A 436 28.47 -17.12 -16.03
N TRP A 437 27.67 -18.15 -16.00
CA TRP A 437 27.10 -18.74 -14.79
C TRP A 437 27.96 -19.83 -14.15
N CYS A 438 29.03 -20.25 -14.80
CA CYS A 438 29.87 -21.37 -14.33
C CYS A 438 30.55 -21.12 -12.99
N ALA A 439 30.76 -19.87 -12.58
CA ALA A 439 31.30 -19.55 -11.24
C ALA A 439 30.34 -19.91 -10.09
N SER A 440 29.03 -19.92 -10.36
CA SER A 440 27.97 -20.31 -9.43
C SER A 440 26.84 -20.93 -10.23
N PRO A 441 26.95 -22.22 -10.62
CA PRO A 441 26.02 -22.85 -11.54
C PRO A 441 24.59 -22.86 -10.98
N PRO A 442 23.60 -22.33 -11.71
CA PRO A 442 22.21 -22.37 -11.27
C PRO A 442 21.65 -23.81 -11.39
N GLN A 443 20.94 -24.26 -10.36
CA GLN A 443 20.25 -25.54 -10.36
C GLN A 443 18.99 -25.52 -11.24
N PHE A 444 18.37 -24.33 -11.37
CA PHE A 444 17.19 -24.11 -12.21
C PHE A 444 17.30 -22.81 -12.98
N ILE A 445 16.72 -22.82 -14.18
CA ILE A 445 16.49 -21.64 -15.00
C ILE A 445 14.99 -21.37 -15.06
N LEU A 446 14.59 -20.14 -14.69
CA LEU A 446 13.23 -19.64 -14.73
C LEU A 446 13.08 -18.73 -15.94
N PHE A 447 12.38 -19.19 -16.97
CA PHE A 447 12.02 -18.36 -18.11
C PHE A 447 10.73 -17.61 -17.80
N GLN A 448 10.81 -16.30 -17.75
CA GLN A 448 9.72 -15.40 -17.33
C GLN A 448 9.28 -14.55 -18.50
N GLY A 449 8.03 -14.69 -18.91
CA GLY A 449 7.48 -13.92 -20.03
C GLY A 449 6.09 -14.39 -20.44
N ASP A 450 5.63 -13.88 -21.59
CA ASP A 450 4.33 -14.26 -22.16
C ASP A 450 4.45 -14.56 -23.65
N ARG A 451 4.67 -13.55 -24.51
CA ARG A 451 4.56 -13.67 -25.97
C ARG A 451 5.73 -14.42 -26.61
N HIS A 452 6.96 -14.12 -26.22
CA HIS A 452 8.19 -14.68 -26.81
C HIS A 452 8.80 -15.81 -25.98
N LEU A 453 8.07 -16.28 -24.95
CA LEU A 453 8.57 -17.25 -23.99
C LEU A 453 9.02 -18.55 -24.64
N GLY A 454 8.23 -19.09 -25.59
CA GLY A 454 8.55 -20.34 -26.30
C GLY A 454 9.79 -20.24 -27.19
N GLU A 455 9.98 -19.08 -27.84
CA GLU A 455 11.14 -18.79 -28.66
C GLU A 455 12.43 -18.73 -27.81
N ALA A 456 12.39 -17.98 -26.69
CA ALA A 456 13.52 -17.89 -25.79
C ALA A 456 13.91 -19.25 -25.21
N VAL A 457 12.93 -20.04 -24.78
CA VAL A 457 13.16 -21.42 -24.32
C VAL A 457 13.79 -22.27 -25.42
N GLY A 458 13.29 -22.17 -26.67
CA GLY A 458 13.85 -22.88 -27.82
C GLY A 458 15.33 -22.57 -28.07
N GLN A 459 15.70 -21.27 -28.01
CA GLN A 459 17.08 -20.82 -28.16
C GLN A 459 18.00 -21.37 -27.06
N TYR A 460 17.53 -21.40 -25.81
CA TYR A 460 18.29 -21.95 -24.69
C TYR A 460 18.41 -23.48 -24.78
N LYS A 461 17.36 -24.20 -25.19
CA LYS A 461 17.43 -25.66 -25.41
C LYS A 461 18.35 -26.02 -26.56
N ALA A 462 18.41 -25.24 -27.62
CA ALA A 462 19.36 -25.46 -28.71
C ALA A 462 20.82 -25.28 -28.27
N ALA A 463 21.07 -24.27 -27.38
CA ALA A 463 22.40 -24.02 -26.82
C ALA A 463 22.79 -25.00 -25.70
N MET A 464 21.81 -25.53 -24.98
CA MET A 464 21.97 -26.43 -23.82
C MET A 464 20.97 -27.59 -23.92
N PRO A 465 21.26 -28.64 -24.75
CA PRO A 465 20.32 -29.73 -24.99
C PRO A 465 19.94 -30.56 -23.76
N GLY A 466 20.78 -30.52 -22.72
CA GLY A 466 20.53 -31.18 -21.43
C GLY A 466 19.47 -30.53 -20.54
N LEU A 467 18.94 -29.34 -20.90
CA LEU A 467 17.91 -28.66 -20.12
C LEU A 467 16.64 -29.50 -20.00
N ARG A 468 16.28 -29.87 -18.79
CA ARG A 468 15.11 -30.71 -18.50
C ARG A 468 13.93 -29.83 -18.04
N TYR A 469 12.83 -29.91 -18.77
CA TYR A 469 11.58 -29.25 -18.37
C TYR A 469 11.06 -29.83 -17.04
N VAL A 470 10.67 -28.96 -16.12
CA VAL A 470 10.12 -29.31 -14.81
C VAL A 470 8.65 -28.98 -14.74
N THR A 471 8.31 -27.71 -14.89
CA THR A 471 6.93 -27.24 -14.77
C THR A 471 6.72 -25.89 -15.42
N THR A 472 5.44 -25.52 -15.62
CA THR A 472 5.02 -24.17 -16.02
C THR A 472 4.00 -23.62 -15.02
N ILE A 473 4.29 -22.47 -14.48
CA ILE A 473 3.40 -21.76 -13.55
C ILE A 473 2.70 -20.64 -14.31
N ALA A 474 1.39 -20.76 -14.40
CA ALA A 474 0.54 -19.80 -15.08
C ALA A 474 0.17 -18.63 -14.16
N PRO A 475 -0.16 -17.45 -14.71
CA PRO A 475 -0.71 -16.34 -13.94
C PRO A 475 -2.10 -16.70 -13.39
N SER A 476 -2.48 -16.08 -12.27
CA SER A 476 -3.80 -16.26 -11.68
C SER A 476 -4.91 -15.74 -12.61
N ARG A 477 -6.15 -16.16 -12.35
CA ARG A 477 -7.31 -15.61 -13.08
C ARG A 477 -7.45 -14.11 -12.85
N THR A 478 -7.17 -13.66 -11.64
CA THR A 478 -7.22 -12.25 -11.26
C THR A 478 -6.13 -11.43 -11.92
N ASP A 479 -4.89 -11.94 -12.05
CA ASP A 479 -3.82 -11.26 -12.81
C ASP A 479 -4.24 -11.04 -14.27
N ARG A 480 -4.83 -12.06 -14.91
CA ARG A 480 -5.34 -11.96 -16.29
C ARG A 480 -6.48 -10.95 -16.44
N TRP A 481 -7.40 -10.91 -15.47
CA TRP A 481 -8.48 -9.93 -15.44
C TRP A 481 -7.97 -8.50 -15.35
N ILE A 482 -7.03 -8.24 -14.44
CA ILE A 482 -6.44 -6.92 -14.26
C ILE A 482 -5.65 -6.50 -15.51
N HIS A 483 -4.93 -7.42 -16.14
CA HIS A 483 -4.27 -7.17 -17.41
C HIS A 483 -5.25 -6.81 -18.53
N ALA A 484 -6.37 -7.52 -18.62
CA ALA A 484 -7.42 -7.22 -19.62
C ALA A 484 -8.04 -5.83 -19.41
N LEU A 485 -8.16 -5.38 -18.15
CA LEU A 485 -8.67 -4.04 -17.81
C LEU A 485 -7.59 -2.95 -17.98
N ASN A 486 -6.34 -3.26 -17.70
CA ASN A 486 -5.20 -2.37 -17.83
C ASN A 486 -3.96 -3.15 -18.29
N PRO A 487 -3.64 -3.13 -19.61
CA PRO A 487 -2.52 -3.87 -20.19
C PRO A 487 -1.13 -3.48 -19.68
N ILE A 488 -1.00 -2.35 -18.97
CA ILE A 488 0.26 -1.96 -18.31
C ILE A 488 0.65 -2.97 -17.22
N ASN A 489 -0.33 -3.64 -16.60
CA ASN A 489 -0.06 -4.72 -15.66
C ASN A 489 0.41 -5.96 -16.42
N SER A 490 1.71 -6.26 -16.30
CA SER A 490 2.30 -7.43 -16.94
C SER A 490 1.67 -8.73 -16.42
N VAL A 491 1.34 -9.63 -17.33
CA VAL A 491 0.92 -11.00 -17.06
C VAL A 491 2.02 -11.91 -17.60
N GLU A 492 2.56 -12.75 -16.74
CA GLU A 492 3.72 -13.57 -17.06
C GLU A 492 3.46 -15.03 -16.68
N ARG A 493 3.90 -15.93 -17.55
CA ARG A 493 4.12 -17.34 -17.21
C ARG A 493 5.57 -17.53 -16.78
N VAL A 494 5.82 -18.47 -15.91
CA VAL A 494 7.18 -18.88 -15.55
C VAL A 494 7.34 -20.36 -15.91
N MET A 495 8.26 -20.63 -16.84
CA MET A 495 8.65 -22.01 -17.18
C MET A 495 9.95 -22.33 -16.45
N ILE A 496 9.98 -23.44 -15.73
CA ILE A 496 11.11 -23.87 -14.90
C ILE A 496 11.79 -25.08 -15.56
N TYR A 497 13.10 -24.95 -15.74
CA TYR A 497 13.96 -26.00 -16.27
C TYR A 497 15.09 -26.31 -15.29
N ALA A 498 15.38 -27.59 -15.06
CA ALA A 498 16.56 -28.04 -14.32
C ALA A 498 17.79 -28.02 -15.26
N THR A 499 18.95 -27.70 -14.67
CA THR A 499 20.20 -27.51 -15.40
C THR A 499 21.16 -28.72 -15.27
N GLU A 500 20.78 -29.80 -14.57
CA GLU A 500 21.63 -30.97 -14.36
C GLU A 500 22.38 -31.33 -15.65
N ASP A 501 23.71 -31.29 -15.62
CA ASP A 501 24.62 -31.57 -16.72
C ASP A 501 24.41 -30.78 -18.04
N ALA A 502 23.59 -29.74 -18.03
CA ALA A 502 23.26 -28.93 -19.21
C ALA A 502 24.19 -27.72 -19.41
N LEU A 503 24.84 -27.25 -18.35
CA LEU A 503 25.66 -26.05 -18.41
C LEU A 503 27.00 -26.32 -19.09
N PRO A 504 27.52 -25.36 -19.90
CA PRO A 504 28.81 -25.50 -20.59
C PRO A 504 29.98 -25.21 -19.62
N CYS A 505 29.92 -25.76 -18.41
CA CYS A 505 30.94 -25.55 -17.40
C CYS A 505 31.98 -26.67 -17.46
N PRO A 506 33.30 -26.33 -17.33
CA PRO A 506 34.37 -27.33 -17.37
C PRO A 506 34.34 -28.26 -16.15
#